data_a6a0a00fded3b6a2c4af0e2850defc62
#
_entry.id   a6a0a00fded3b6a2c4af0e2850defc62
#
_cell.length_a   1.000
_cell.length_b   1.000
_cell.length_c   1.000
_cell.angle_alpha   90.00
_cell.angle_beta   90.00
_cell.angle_gamma   90.00
#
_symmetry.space_group_name_H-M   'P 1'
#
loop_
_entity.id
_entity.type
_entity.pdbx_description
1 polymer ?
#
loop_
_entity_poly.entity_id
_entity_poly.type
_entity_poly.pdbx_seq_one_letter_code
_entity_poly.pdbx_strand_id
1 'polypeptide(L)'
;AMEEDASERNVSRYSKAEEEFSIKGGYAAESEARSIAAGLGMSGARLDLPVGVLSGGERRRVELSRILFAGSDALLLDEPTNHLDIDAKTWLLGFLRQYRGALLVISHDLDLLDEAITRVLHLDRDAEDATGHVIEYKGTYSQYRRSRAEDEERIIKKAALQAKEINRLQTVVDRFGAKATKAAMAHSIEKRIDRLQGEKVVAPTGGRVLQVKFPDPPPCGVTVIETKHLCKGYGGPPVFEDVTFDLGRGERLLVLGLNGAG
;
A
#
# COMPACT_ATOMS: atom_id res chain seq x y z
N ALA A 1 15.82 24.20 -40.45
CA ALA A 1 14.97 25.28 -41.01
C ALA A 1 15.66 26.65 -40.89
N MET A 2 16.25 27.01 -39.72
CA MET A 2 16.94 28.30 -39.53
C MET A 2 18.32 28.32 -40.19
N GLU A 3 18.99 27.18 -40.29
CA GLU A 3 20.26 27.02 -41.02
C GLU A 3 20.10 27.10 -42.55
N GLU A 4 18.92 26.82 -43.07
CA GLU A 4 18.59 26.80 -44.49
C GLU A 4 17.94 28.11 -44.98
N ASP A 5 17.16 28.80 -44.09
CA ASP A 5 16.49 30.07 -44.38
C ASP A 5 16.39 30.95 -43.13
N ALA A 6 17.24 31.96 -43.06
CA ALA A 6 17.33 32.94 -41.96
C ALA A 6 16.34 34.12 -42.13
N SER A 7 15.15 33.89 -42.67
CA SER A 7 14.13 34.93 -42.76
C SER A 7 13.67 35.43 -41.39
N GLU A 8 13.26 36.69 -41.26
CA GLU A 8 12.79 37.30 -40.02
C GLU A 8 11.69 36.47 -39.36
N ARG A 9 10.83 35.81 -40.15
CA ARG A 9 9.75 34.93 -39.69
C ARG A 9 10.31 33.68 -39.03
N ASN A 10 11.35 33.06 -39.58
CA ASN A 10 11.98 31.87 -39.03
C ASN A 10 12.78 32.20 -37.76
N VAL A 11 13.46 33.33 -37.71
CA VAL A 11 14.15 33.85 -36.53
C VAL A 11 13.15 34.08 -35.39
N SER A 12 12.02 34.77 -35.66
CA SER A 12 10.98 35.00 -34.63
C SER A 12 10.34 33.71 -34.09
N ARG A 13 10.12 32.71 -34.96
CA ARG A 13 9.61 31.38 -34.53
C ARG A 13 10.60 30.63 -33.67
N TYR A 14 11.89 30.69 -34.05
CA TYR A 14 12.96 30.06 -33.28
C TYR A 14 13.06 30.70 -31.86
N SER A 15 13.13 32.03 -31.79
CA SER A 15 13.23 32.75 -30.52
C SER A 15 12.08 32.44 -29.60
N LYS A 16 10.84 32.37 -30.09
CA LYS A 16 9.68 31.96 -29.29
C LYS A 16 9.79 30.52 -28.81
N ALA A 17 10.19 29.58 -29.68
CA ALA A 17 10.36 28.19 -29.32
C ALA A 17 11.48 28.00 -28.28
N GLU A 18 12.59 28.75 -28.42
CA GLU A 18 13.69 28.73 -27.45
C GLU A 18 13.28 29.33 -26.10
N GLU A 19 12.54 30.42 -26.10
CA GLU A 19 11.99 31.01 -24.88
C GLU A 19 11.06 30.06 -24.18
N GLU A 20 10.10 29.43 -24.89
CA GLU A 20 9.22 28.42 -24.34
C GLU A 20 9.98 27.19 -23.82
N PHE A 21 10.99 26.73 -24.53
CA PHE A 21 11.83 25.62 -24.14
C PHE A 21 12.61 25.93 -22.86
N SER A 22 13.17 27.16 -22.78
CA SER A 22 13.89 27.64 -21.58
C SER A 22 12.96 27.76 -20.36
N ILE A 23 11.78 28.40 -20.55
CA ILE A 23 10.78 28.58 -19.47
C ILE A 23 10.32 27.22 -18.94
N LYS A 24 10.13 26.23 -19.80
CA LYS A 24 9.75 24.87 -19.43
C LYS A 24 10.90 24.03 -18.86
N GLY A 25 12.10 24.61 -18.66
CA GLY A 25 13.25 23.90 -18.12
C GLY A 25 13.88 22.90 -19.09
N GLY A 26 13.67 23.06 -20.41
CA GLY A 26 14.08 22.10 -21.43
C GLY A 26 15.57 21.75 -21.41
N TYR A 27 16.43 22.71 -21.08
CA TYR A 27 17.89 22.47 -20.96
C TYR A 27 18.27 21.56 -19.77
N ALA A 28 17.47 21.54 -18.71
CA ALA A 28 17.70 20.68 -17.56
C ALA A 28 16.93 19.34 -17.63
N ALA A 29 15.97 19.22 -18.54
CA ALA A 29 15.02 18.12 -18.61
C ALA A 29 15.68 16.73 -18.67
N GLU A 30 16.72 16.57 -19.48
CA GLU A 30 17.42 15.29 -19.60
C GLU A 30 18.16 14.92 -18.32
N SER A 31 18.85 15.88 -17.71
CA SER A 31 19.57 15.64 -16.45
C SER A 31 18.62 15.33 -15.30
N GLU A 32 17.49 16.00 -15.25
CA GLU A 32 16.43 15.76 -14.25
C GLU A 32 15.79 14.38 -14.44
N ALA A 33 15.43 14.02 -15.68
CA ALA A 33 14.89 12.69 -15.98
C ALA A 33 15.87 11.57 -15.61
N ARG A 34 17.17 11.75 -15.92
CA ARG A 34 18.24 10.80 -15.54
C ARG A 34 18.40 10.73 -14.03
N SER A 35 18.30 11.84 -13.31
CA SER A 35 18.39 11.90 -11.85
C SER A 35 17.24 11.15 -11.20
N ILE A 36 16.00 11.35 -11.66
CA ILE A 36 14.82 10.63 -11.18
C ILE A 36 14.98 9.12 -11.42
N ALA A 37 15.38 8.73 -12.62
CA ALA A 37 15.56 7.32 -12.96
C ALA A 37 16.69 6.67 -12.15
N ALA A 38 17.79 7.38 -11.92
CA ALA A 38 18.88 6.92 -11.05
C ALA A 38 18.42 6.75 -9.60
N GLY A 39 17.63 7.70 -9.08
CA GLY A 39 17.00 7.59 -7.75
C GLY A 39 16.11 6.37 -7.60
N LEU A 40 15.45 5.95 -8.67
CA LEU A 40 14.65 4.71 -8.72
C LEU A 40 15.50 3.45 -9.01
N GLY A 41 16.83 3.53 -8.89
CA GLY A 41 17.74 2.40 -9.04
C GLY A 41 18.01 1.97 -10.48
N MET A 42 17.83 2.87 -11.47
CA MET A 42 18.21 2.63 -12.86
C MET A 42 19.65 3.09 -13.10
N SER A 43 20.54 2.19 -13.52
CA SER A 43 21.90 2.59 -13.90
C SER A 43 21.92 3.36 -15.20
N GLY A 44 22.85 4.33 -15.34
CA GLY A 44 22.97 5.16 -16.54
C GLY A 44 23.09 4.37 -17.85
N ALA A 45 23.85 3.26 -17.83
CA ALA A 45 23.99 2.38 -18.99
C ALA A 45 22.68 1.73 -19.45
N ARG A 46 21.71 1.54 -18.53
CA ARG A 46 20.39 0.95 -18.84
C ARG A 46 19.42 1.97 -19.42
N LEU A 47 19.63 3.27 -19.16
CA LEU A 47 18.75 4.35 -19.63
C LEU A 47 18.88 4.58 -21.14
N ASP A 48 20.00 4.21 -21.74
CA ASP A 48 20.24 4.38 -23.17
C ASP A 48 19.76 3.17 -24.02
N LEU A 49 19.24 2.12 -23.35
CA LEU A 49 18.73 0.92 -24.02
C LEU A 49 17.28 1.07 -24.47
N PRO A 50 16.89 0.43 -25.57
CA PRO A 50 15.48 0.35 -25.96
C PRO A 50 14.64 -0.32 -24.88
N VAL A 51 13.44 0.22 -24.60
CA VAL A 51 12.53 -0.26 -23.55
C VAL A 51 12.20 -1.76 -23.70
N GLY A 52 12.19 -2.27 -24.93
CA GLY A 52 11.93 -3.69 -25.22
C GLY A 52 12.96 -4.66 -24.62
N VAL A 53 14.18 -4.19 -24.38
CA VAL A 53 15.29 -5.01 -23.81
C VAL A 53 15.29 -5.02 -22.29
N LEU A 54 14.56 -4.10 -21.66
CA LEU A 54 14.48 -3.96 -20.22
C LEU A 54 13.63 -5.08 -19.58
N SER A 55 14.02 -5.51 -18.39
CA SER A 55 13.22 -6.42 -17.58
C SER A 55 11.86 -5.78 -17.18
N GLY A 56 10.89 -6.60 -16.71
CA GLY A 56 9.60 -6.10 -16.28
C GLY A 56 9.70 -5.07 -15.14
N GLY A 57 10.60 -5.28 -14.19
CA GLY A 57 10.85 -4.34 -13.09
C GLY A 57 11.50 -3.04 -13.56
N GLU A 58 12.46 -3.10 -14.50
CA GLU A 58 13.08 -1.90 -15.10
C GLU A 58 12.06 -1.09 -15.89
N ARG A 59 11.21 -1.73 -16.69
CA ARG A 59 10.13 -1.02 -17.42
C ARG A 59 9.19 -0.27 -16.48
N ARG A 60 8.80 -0.88 -15.36
CA ARG A 60 7.96 -0.21 -14.35
C ARG A 60 8.67 0.98 -13.72
N ARG A 61 9.98 0.87 -13.43
CA ARG A 61 10.78 1.98 -12.93
C ARG A 61 10.90 3.14 -13.93
N VAL A 62 11.08 2.83 -15.21
CA VAL A 62 11.06 3.83 -16.29
C VAL A 62 9.71 4.52 -16.37
N GLU A 63 8.61 3.76 -16.30
CA GLU A 63 7.26 4.34 -16.33
C GLU A 63 7.00 5.23 -15.11
N LEU A 64 7.39 4.79 -13.91
CA LEU A 64 7.32 5.62 -12.72
C LEU A 64 8.17 6.89 -12.86
N SER A 65 9.40 6.79 -13.38
CA SER A 65 10.26 7.95 -13.66
C SER A 65 9.57 8.95 -14.58
N ARG A 66 8.90 8.47 -15.64
CA ARG A 66 8.15 9.30 -16.59
C ARG A 66 7.00 10.05 -15.90
N ILE A 67 6.27 9.37 -15.02
CA ILE A 67 5.15 9.95 -14.26
C ILE A 67 5.67 11.03 -13.31
N LEU A 68 6.74 10.76 -12.57
CA LEU A 68 7.32 11.72 -11.63
C LEU A 68 7.94 12.93 -12.33
N PHE A 69 8.59 12.71 -13.47
CA PHE A 69 9.17 13.79 -14.29
C PHE A 69 8.12 14.71 -14.93
N ALA A 70 6.92 14.21 -15.20
CA ALA A 70 5.87 14.97 -15.87
C ALA A 70 5.41 16.22 -15.10
N GLY A 71 5.73 16.35 -13.82
CA GLY A 71 5.43 17.54 -13.02
C GLY A 71 3.93 17.85 -12.90
N SER A 72 3.10 16.81 -12.87
CA SER A 72 1.63 16.93 -12.82
C SER A 72 1.16 17.55 -11.50
N ASP A 73 0.02 18.23 -11.48
CA ASP A 73 -0.60 18.77 -10.26
C ASP A 73 -1.14 17.69 -9.32
N ALA A 74 -1.35 16.46 -9.82
CA ALA A 74 -1.81 15.33 -9.05
C ALA A 74 -1.14 14.03 -9.50
N LEU A 75 -0.74 13.19 -8.53
CA LEU A 75 -0.20 11.85 -8.73
C LEU A 75 -1.19 10.81 -8.23
N LEU A 76 -1.49 9.84 -9.09
CA LEU A 76 -2.26 8.64 -8.77
C LEU A 76 -1.32 7.45 -8.88
N LEU A 77 -0.95 6.85 -7.75
CA LEU A 77 0.03 5.78 -7.68
C LEU A 77 -0.61 4.52 -7.09
N ASP A 78 -0.49 3.41 -7.84
CA ASP A 78 -0.93 2.10 -7.39
C ASP A 78 0.29 1.21 -7.17
N GLU A 79 0.53 0.84 -5.89
CA GLU A 79 1.65 0.02 -5.43
C GLU A 79 3.02 0.49 -5.98
N PRO A 80 3.40 1.78 -5.81
CA PRO A 80 4.58 2.34 -6.46
C PRO A 80 5.91 1.77 -5.92
N THR A 81 5.89 1.16 -4.72
CA THR A 81 7.08 0.57 -4.10
C THR A 81 7.36 -0.86 -4.56
N ASN A 82 6.45 -1.48 -5.32
CA ASN A 82 6.66 -2.81 -5.87
C ASN A 82 7.86 -2.83 -6.82
N HIS A 83 8.73 -3.82 -6.66
CA HIS A 83 9.96 -4.00 -7.42
C HIS A 83 11.05 -2.94 -7.20
N LEU A 84 10.92 -2.10 -6.18
CA LEU A 84 11.97 -1.22 -5.70
C LEU A 84 12.79 -1.91 -4.60
N ASP A 85 14.10 -1.70 -4.60
CA ASP A 85 14.95 -2.02 -3.47
C ASP A 85 14.86 -0.94 -2.37
N ILE A 86 15.55 -1.14 -1.27
CA ILE A 86 15.50 -0.25 -0.11
C ILE A 86 15.94 1.16 -0.48
N ASP A 87 16.97 1.30 -1.30
CA ASP A 87 17.52 2.61 -1.67
C ASP A 87 16.55 3.38 -2.57
N ALA A 88 15.98 2.70 -3.59
CA ALA A 88 14.99 3.29 -4.47
C ALA A 88 13.68 3.65 -3.74
N LYS A 89 13.25 2.83 -2.77
CA LYS A 89 12.11 3.13 -1.90
C LYS A 89 12.37 4.38 -1.05
N THR A 90 13.53 4.45 -0.42
CA THR A 90 13.93 5.60 0.41
C THR A 90 13.96 6.88 -0.42
N TRP A 91 14.50 6.81 -1.63
CA TRP A 91 14.53 7.94 -2.55
C TRP A 91 13.10 8.37 -2.96
N LEU A 92 12.24 7.41 -3.35
CA LEU A 92 10.85 7.69 -3.72
C LEU A 92 10.08 8.36 -2.57
N LEU A 93 10.26 7.86 -1.35
CA LEU A 93 9.67 8.43 -0.16
C LEU A 93 10.09 9.90 0.02
N GLY A 94 11.39 10.18 -0.09
CA GLY A 94 11.94 11.54 -0.04
C GLY A 94 11.35 12.45 -1.12
N PHE A 95 11.15 11.93 -2.34
CA PHE A 95 10.50 12.65 -3.43
C PHE A 95 9.04 12.99 -3.11
N LEU A 96 8.24 11.98 -2.68
CA LEU A 96 6.82 12.15 -2.39
C LEU A 96 6.58 13.11 -1.22
N ARG A 97 7.45 13.14 -0.23
CA ARG A 97 7.37 14.11 0.89
C ARG A 97 7.57 15.55 0.46
N GLN A 98 8.35 15.79 -0.59
CA GLN A 98 8.61 17.12 -1.13
C GLN A 98 7.63 17.51 -2.24
N TYR A 99 6.85 16.55 -2.72
CA TYR A 99 5.88 16.78 -3.78
C TYR A 99 4.77 17.72 -3.31
N ARG A 100 4.54 18.80 -4.09
CA ARG A 100 3.60 19.87 -3.73
C ARG A 100 2.19 19.67 -4.27
N GLY A 101 2.02 18.76 -5.22
CA GLY A 101 0.72 18.45 -5.82
C GLY A 101 -0.12 17.53 -4.94
N ALA A 102 -1.30 17.19 -5.41
CA ALA A 102 -2.15 16.20 -4.76
C ALA A 102 -1.60 14.78 -4.96
N LEU A 103 -1.62 13.96 -3.91
CA LEU A 103 -1.17 12.57 -3.96
C LEU A 103 -2.31 11.63 -3.52
N LEU A 104 -2.66 10.70 -4.40
CA LEU A 104 -3.49 9.56 -4.07
C LEU A 104 -2.65 8.30 -4.30
N VAL A 105 -2.42 7.53 -3.23
CA VAL A 105 -1.60 6.32 -3.30
C VAL A 105 -2.36 5.13 -2.73
N ILE A 106 -2.24 4.00 -3.41
CA ILE A 106 -2.62 2.68 -2.90
C ILE A 106 -1.32 1.95 -2.63
N SER A 107 -1.10 1.49 -1.40
CA SER A 107 0.11 0.76 -1.04
C SER A 107 -0.09 -0.10 0.19
N HIS A 108 0.71 -1.15 0.31
CA HIS A 108 0.87 -1.95 1.52
C HIS A 108 2.20 -1.65 2.24
N ASP A 109 2.99 -0.70 1.74
CA ASP A 109 4.25 -0.26 2.34
C ASP A 109 3.97 0.72 3.48
N LEU A 110 4.19 0.27 4.71
CA LEU A 110 3.81 1.01 5.92
C LEU A 110 4.60 2.30 6.08
N ASP A 111 5.89 2.31 5.70
CA ASP A 111 6.75 3.48 5.81
C ASP A 111 6.24 4.59 4.87
N LEU A 112 5.88 4.22 3.63
CA LEU A 112 5.28 5.15 2.69
C LEU A 112 3.95 5.71 3.21
N LEU A 113 3.10 4.85 3.78
CA LEU A 113 1.80 5.25 4.31
C LEU A 113 1.91 6.12 5.57
N ASP A 114 2.97 6.00 6.35
CA ASP A 114 3.15 6.82 7.54
C ASP A 114 3.88 8.15 7.27
N GLU A 115 4.78 8.18 6.29
CA GLU A 115 5.62 9.36 6.07
C GLU A 115 5.12 10.31 4.97
N ALA A 116 4.42 9.79 3.94
CA ALA A 116 4.02 10.58 2.78
C ALA A 116 2.56 11.00 2.77
N ILE A 117 1.68 10.41 3.61
CA ILE A 117 0.24 10.68 3.58
C ILE A 117 -0.24 11.48 4.80
N THR A 118 -1.35 12.19 4.61
CA THR A 118 -2.01 13.01 5.64
C THR A 118 -3.46 12.60 5.90
N ARG A 119 -4.02 11.74 5.05
CA ARG A 119 -5.39 11.21 5.14
C ARG A 119 -5.45 9.79 4.64
N VAL A 120 -6.33 8.98 5.23
CA VAL A 120 -6.61 7.60 4.79
C VAL A 120 -8.06 7.49 4.37
N LEU A 121 -8.31 6.98 3.18
CA LEU A 121 -9.63 6.55 2.74
C LEU A 121 -9.75 5.04 2.94
N HIS A 122 -10.54 4.64 3.94
CA HIS A 122 -10.81 3.24 4.21
C HIS A 122 -12.04 2.78 3.44
N LEU A 123 -11.87 1.78 2.59
CA LEU A 123 -12.95 1.09 1.90
C LEU A 123 -13.42 -0.06 2.79
N ASP A 124 -14.57 0.10 3.43
CA ASP A 124 -15.19 -0.96 4.22
C ASP A 124 -16.36 -1.58 3.44
N ARG A 125 -16.54 -2.86 3.59
CA ARG A 125 -17.64 -3.58 2.97
C ARG A 125 -18.36 -4.38 4.05
N ASP A 126 -19.59 -3.98 4.35
CA ASP A 126 -20.46 -4.74 5.24
C ASP A 126 -20.73 -6.12 4.66
N ALA A 127 -20.64 -7.15 5.51
CA ALA A 127 -20.84 -8.54 5.10
C ALA A 127 -22.28 -8.82 4.62
N GLU A 128 -23.24 -7.97 5.03
CA GLU A 128 -24.66 -8.12 4.73
C GLU A 128 -25.12 -7.25 3.55
N ASP A 129 -24.40 -6.14 3.25
CA ASP A 129 -24.73 -5.22 2.16
C ASP A 129 -23.63 -5.26 1.09
N ALA A 130 -24.03 -5.39 -0.17
CA ALA A 130 -23.10 -5.37 -1.32
C ALA A 130 -22.49 -3.97 -1.56
N THR A 131 -22.99 -2.95 -0.85
CA THR A 131 -22.53 -1.56 -0.94
C THR A 131 -21.35 -1.32 -0.02
N GLY A 132 -20.18 -1.00 -0.61
CA GLY A 132 -19.02 -0.56 0.15
C GLY A 132 -19.19 0.86 0.66
N HIS A 133 -18.72 1.11 1.87
CA HIS A 133 -18.65 2.46 2.47
C HIS A 133 -17.22 2.97 2.45
N VAL A 134 -17.07 4.28 2.20
CA VAL A 134 -15.77 4.97 2.28
C VAL A 134 -15.76 5.79 3.57
N ILE A 135 -14.82 5.49 4.44
CA ILE A 135 -14.61 6.21 5.69
C ILE A 135 -13.30 6.98 5.59
N GLU A 136 -13.35 8.29 5.81
CA GLU A 136 -12.18 9.14 5.80
C GLU A 136 -11.61 9.29 7.22
N TYR A 137 -10.31 9.03 7.37
CA TYR A 137 -9.54 9.28 8.59
C TYR A 137 -8.46 10.34 8.29
N LYS A 138 -8.36 11.34 9.17
CA LYS A 138 -7.27 12.33 9.12
C LYS A 138 -6.06 11.81 9.86
N GLY A 139 -4.89 12.04 9.29
CA GLY A 139 -3.61 11.62 9.87
C GLY A 139 -2.91 10.53 9.07
N THR A 140 -1.84 9.98 9.67
CA THR A 140 -1.02 8.92 9.09
C THR A 140 -1.71 7.56 9.20
N TYR A 141 -1.16 6.54 8.54
CA TYR A 141 -1.68 5.18 8.61
C TYR A 141 -1.64 4.60 10.04
N SER A 142 -0.59 4.86 10.80
CA SER A 142 -0.50 4.43 12.20
C SER A 142 -1.57 5.08 13.08
N GLN A 143 -1.88 6.36 12.85
CA GLN A 143 -2.98 7.05 13.54
C GLN A 143 -4.34 6.46 13.16
N TYR A 144 -4.56 6.20 11.86
CA TYR A 144 -5.75 5.51 11.38
C TYR A 144 -5.94 4.15 12.05
N ARG A 145 -4.90 3.31 12.11
CA ARG A 145 -4.99 1.99 12.76
C ARG A 145 -5.43 2.09 14.22
N ARG A 146 -4.87 3.07 14.95
CA ARG A 146 -5.26 3.31 16.35
C ARG A 146 -6.71 3.73 16.46
N SER A 147 -7.12 4.75 15.69
CA SER A 147 -8.51 5.23 15.70
C SER A 147 -9.50 4.14 15.33
N ARG A 148 -9.17 3.31 14.32
CA ARG A 148 -10.02 2.18 13.94
C ARG A 148 -10.15 1.16 15.05
N ALA A 149 -9.07 0.79 15.73
CA ALA A 149 -9.13 -0.15 16.85
C ALA A 149 -9.99 0.38 18.00
N GLU A 150 -9.89 1.69 18.30
CA GLU A 150 -10.73 2.35 19.32
C GLU A 150 -12.22 2.36 18.92
N ASP A 151 -12.51 2.63 17.64
CA ASP A 151 -13.87 2.59 17.10
C ASP A 151 -14.47 1.17 17.15
N GLU A 152 -13.71 0.16 16.74
CA GLU A 152 -14.13 -1.25 16.81
C GLU A 152 -14.40 -1.67 18.26
N GLU A 153 -13.54 -1.33 19.20
CA GLU A 153 -13.74 -1.60 20.62
C GLU A 153 -15.01 -0.92 21.16
N ARG A 154 -15.25 0.34 20.76
CA ARG A 154 -16.46 1.09 21.14
C ARG A 154 -17.72 0.44 20.58
N ILE A 155 -17.71 -0.01 19.32
CA ILE A 155 -18.81 -0.71 18.67
C ILE A 155 -19.09 -2.03 19.39
N ILE A 156 -18.06 -2.82 19.70
CA ILE A 156 -18.19 -4.09 20.44
C ILE A 156 -18.81 -3.86 21.82
N LYS A 157 -18.32 -2.86 22.56
CA LYS A 157 -18.89 -2.50 23.88
C LYS A 157 -20.36 -2.09 23.76
N LYS A 158 -20.69 -1.27 22.76
CA LYS A 158 -22.07 -0.82 22.52
C LYS A 158 -23.00 -2.00 22.18
N ALA A 159 -22.56 -2.89 21.29
CA ALA A 159 -23.31 -4.10 20.93
C ALA A 159 -23.55 -5.02 22.13
N ALA A 160 -22.52 -5.23 22.97
CA ALA A 160 -22.63 -6.03 24.17
C ALA A 160 -23.61 -5.43 25.20
N LEU A 161 -23.59 -4.12 25.40
CA LEU A 161 -24.55 -3.42 26.28
C LEU A 161 -25.98 -3.51 25.76
N GLN A 162 -26.17 -3.34 24.43
CA GLN A 162 -27.47 -3.48 23.79
C GLN A 162 -28.04 -4.91 23.94
N ALA A 163 -27.19 -5.92 23.68
CA ALA A 163 -27.58 -7.32 23.85
C ALA A 163 -27.96 -7.62 25.28
N LYS A 164 -27.21 -7.11 26.27
CA LYS A 164 -27.53 -7.27 27.71
C LYS A 164 -28.86 -6.63 28.08
N GLU A 165 -29.15 -5.42 27.54
CA GLU A 165 -30.44 -4.75 27.80
C GLU A 165 -31.59 -5.50 27.15
N ILE A 166 -31.45 -5.98 25.90
CA ILE A 166 -32.47 -6.81 25.24
C ILE A 166 -32.76 -8.07 26.06
N ASN A 167 -31.73 -8.80 26.49
CA ASN A 167 -31.90 -10.01 27.32
C ASN A 167 -32.59 -9.69 28.65
N ARG A 168 -32.25 -8.57 29.30
CA ARG A 168 -32.91 -8.11 30.52
C ARG A 168 -34.39 -7.84 30.28
N LEU A 169 -34.74 -7.11 29.23
CA LEU A 169 -36.11 -6.81 28.88
C LEU A 169 -36.89 -8.08 28.51
N GLN A 170 -36.29 -9.00 27.77
CA GLN A 170 -36.89 -10.29 27.44
C GLN A 170 -37.23 -11.09 28.68
N THR A 171 -36.31 -11.16 29.65
CA THR A 171 -36.55 -11.83 30.92
C THR A 171 -37.76 -11.22 31.69
N VAL A 172 -37.96 -9.91 31.57
CA VAL A 172 -39.13 -9.22 32.18
C VAL A 172 -40.42 -9.59 31.44
N VAL A 173 -40.41 -9.62 30.09
CA VAL A 173 -41.55 -10.06 29.28
C VAL A 173 -41.95 -11.49 29.65
N ASP A 174 -40.98 -12.41 29.68
CA ASP A 174 -41.21 -13.82 29.98
C ASP A 174 -41.84 -14.01 31.39
N ARG A 175 -41.42 -13.18 32.37
CA ARG A 175 -41.94 -13.24 33.73
C ARG A 175 -43.36 -12.66 33.86
N PHE A 176 -43.71 -11.65 33.09
CA PHE A 176 -44.97 -10.91 33.19
C PHE A 176 -46.00 -11.27 32.11
N GLY A 177 -45.57 -11.84 30.98
CA GLY A 177 -46.47 -12.20 29.86
C GLY A 177 -47.57 -13.22 30.22
N ALA A 178 -47.32 -14.06 31.24
CA ALA A 178 -48.32 -15.03 31.73
C ALA A 178 -49.44 -14.44 32.61
N LYS A 179 -49.39 -13.14 32.98
CA LYS A 179 -50.39 -12.52 33.88
C LYS A 179 -51.23 -11.49 33.11
N ALA A 180 -52.52 -11.76 32.92
CA ALA A 180 -53.47 -10.90 32.21
C ALA A 180 -53.46 -9.43 32.66
N THR A 181 -53.29 -9.16 33.96
CA THR A 181 -53.21 -7.82 34.53
C THR A 181 -51.97 -7.00 34.15
N LYS A 182 -50.96 -7.65 33.56
CA LYS A 182 -49.70 -6.99 33.12
C LYS A 182 -49.44 -7.08 31.63
N ALA A 183 -50.41 -7.54 30.83
CA ALA A 183 -50.27 -7.71 29.38
C ALA A 183 -49.95 -6.41 28.66
N ALA A 184 -50.57 -5.28 29.04
CA ALA A 184 -50.27 -3.97 28.42
C ALA A 184 -48.81 -3.50 28.66
N MET A 185 -48.27 -3.81 29.85
CA MET A 185 -46.88 -3.51 30.20
C MET A 185 -45.91 -4.39 29.41
N ALA A 186 -46.22 -5.68 29.31
CA ALA A 186 -45.41 -6.62 28.51
C ALA A 186 -45.35 -6.19 27.06
N HIS A 187 -46.46 -5.82 26.42
CA HIS A 187 -46.54 -5.34 25.06
C HIS A 187 -45.74 -4.02 24.82
N SER A 188 -45.72 -3.12 25.80
CA SER A 188 -44.90 -1.91 25.74
C SER A 188 -43.39 -2.23 25.74
N ILE A 189 -43.00 -3.26 26.54
CA ILE A 189 -41.60 -3.72 26.61
C ILE A 189 -41.21 -4.44 25.30
N GLU A 190 -42.11 -5.26 24.75
CA GLU A 190 -41.89 -5.91 23.44
C GLU A 190 -41.61 -4.90 22.34
N LYS A 191 -42.44 -3.85 22.22
CA LYS A 191 -42.18 -2.75 21.26
C LYS A 191 -40.81 -2.07 21.45
N ARG A 192 -40.36 -1.98 22.71
CA ARG A 192 -39.03 -1.45 23.01
C ARG A 192 -37.93 -2.41 22.56
N ILE A 193 -38.12 -3.71 22.74
CA ILE A 193 -37.19 -4.75 22.25
C ILE A 193 -37.12 -4.69 20.73
N ASP A 194 -38.25 -4.65 20.03
CA ASP A 194 -38.32 -4.57 18.56
C ASP A 194 -37.56 -3.37 18.05
N ARG A 195 -37.73 -2.20 18.70
CA ARG A 195 -36.97 -0.99 18.31
C ARG A 195 -35.47 -1.18 18.52
N LEU A 196 -35.06 -1.75 19.67
CA LEU A 196 -33.65 -2.02 19.94
C LEU A 196 -33.05 -3.07 18.96
N GLN A 197 -33.85 -4.02 18.52
CA GLN A 197 -33.45 -5.00 17.50
C GLN A 197 -33.38 -4.39 16.11
N GLY A 198 -34.27 -3.46 15.76
CA GLY A 198 -34.23 -2.69 14.51
C GLY A 198 -33.00 -1.76 14.43
N GLU A 199 -32.55 -1.26 15.59
CA GLU A 199 -31.35 -0.42 15.72
C GLU A 199 -30.12 -1.25 16.16
N LYS A 200 -30.09 -2.56 15.84
CA LYS A 200 -29.05 -3.46 16.31
C LYS A 200 -27.68 -3.01 15.82
N VAL A 201 -26.78 -2.74 16.75
CA VAL A 201 -25.37 -2.50 16.45
C VAL A 201 -24.71 -3.83 16.15
N VAL A 202 -24.31 -4.01 14.90
CA VAL A 202 -23.55 -5.20 14.47
C VAL A 202 -22.10 -5.01 14.89
N ALA A 203 -21.62 -5.88 15.78
CA ALA A 203 -20.20 -5.89 16.10
C ALA A 203 -19.41 -6.37 14.87
N PRO A 204 -18.28 -5.72 14.55
CA PRO A 204 -17.43 -6.20 13.47
C PRO A 204 -17.06 -7.66 13.75
N THR A 205 -17.35 -8.53 12.82
CA THR A 205 -16.88 -9.91 12.88
C THR A 205 -15.38 -9.86 12.74
N GLY A 206 -14.65 -10.13 13.80
CA GLY A 206 -13.20 -10.24 13.77
C GLY A 206 -12.79 -11.13 12.58
N GLY A 207 -11.88 -10.65 11.75
CA GLY A 207 -11.46 -11.37 10.56
C GLY A 207 -11.14 -12.83 10.92
N ARG A 208 -11.66 -13.77 10.13
CA ARG A 208 -11.35 -15.19 10.34
C ARG A 208 -9.83 -15.36 10.30
N VAL A 209 -9.23 -15.57 11.46
CA VAL A 209 -7.83 -15.97 11.53
C VAL A 209 -7.77 -17.39 10.94
N LEU A 210 -7.19 -17.49 9.77
CA LEU A 210 -6.92 -18.77 9.15
C LEU A 210 -5.91 -19.53 10.01
N GLN A 211 -6.37 -20.52 10.77
CA GLN A 211 -5.48 -21.41 11.49
C GLN A 211 -4.96 -22.47 10.52
N VAL A 212 -3.80 -22.22 9.94
CA VAL A 212 -3.11 -23.20 9.12
C VAL A 212 -2.24 -24.06 10.06
N LYS A 213 -2.57 -25.33 10.17
CA LYS A 213 -1.75 -26.31 10.87
C LYS A 213 -0.88 -27.01 9.83
N PHE A 214 0.39 -26.69 9.81
CA PHE A 214 1.34 -27.42 8.98
C PHE A 214 1.59 -28.82 9.58
N PRO A 215 1.70 -29.85 8.75
CA PRO A 215 2.16 -31.16 9.24
C PRO A 215 3.58 -31.05 9.81
N ASP A 216 3.88 -31.90 10.77
CA ASP A 216 5.25 -31.95 11.29
C ASP A 216 6.23 -32.31 10.17
N PRO A 217 7.34 -31.60 10.05
CA PRO A 217 8.32 -31.90 9.02
C PRO A 217 8.92 -33.30 9.24
N PRO A 218 9.26 -34.02 8.17
CA PRO A 218 9.95 -35.31 8.31
C PRO A 218 11.25 -35.12 9.09
N PRO A 219 11.71 -36.14 9.80
CA PRO A 219 12.96 -36.07 10.52
C PRO A 219 14.11 -35.79 9.55
N CYS A 220 14.85 -34.72 9.80
CA CYS A 220 16.03 -34.33 9.04
C CYS A 220 17.27 -34.30 9.96
N GLY A 221 18.47 -34.32 9.38
CA GLY A 221 19.73 -34.18 10.11
C GLY A 221 19.87 -32.86 10.86
N VAL A 222 20.93 -32.71 11.61
CA VAL A 222 21.25 -31.46 12.34
C VAL A 222 21.50 -30.33 11.34
N THR A 223 22.26 -30.58 10.29
CA THR A 223 22.50 -29.67 9.17
C THR A 223 21.58 -30.06 8.02
N VAL A 224 20.71 -29.12 7.58
CA VAL A 224 19.72 -29.34 6.54
C VAL A 224 20.27 -28.96 5.17
N ILE A 225 21.02 -27.86 5.10
CA ILE A 225 21.69 -27.36 3.90
C ILE A 225 23.15 -27.10 4.24
N GLU A 226 24.04 -27.60 3.41
CA GLU A 226 25.48 -27.32 3.46
C GLU A 226 25.94 -26.94 2.05
N THR A 227 26.60 -25.80 1.93
CA THR A 227 27.19 -25.36 0.67
C THR A 227 28.68 -25.13 0.88
N LYS A 228 29.49 -25.57 -0.09
CA LYS A 228 30.93 -25.36 -0.10
C LYS A 228 31.34 -24.81 -1.44
N HIS A 229 32.03 -23.68 -1.44
CA HIS A 229 32.54 -23.02 -2.66
C HIS A 229 31.47 -22.86 -3.75
N LEU A 230 30.23 -22.52 -3.35
CA LEU A 230 29.12 -22.35 -4.29
C LEU A 230 29.37 -21.12 -5.17
N CYS A 231 29.33 -21.33 -6.49
CA CYS A 231 29.48 -20.28 -7.48
C CYS A 231 28.29 -20.29 -8.44
N LYS A 232 27.89 -19.15 -8.94
CA LYS A 232 26.85 -19.03 -9.95
C LYS A 232 27.16 -17.94 -10.96
N GLY A 233 26.99 -18.27 -12.24
CA GLY A 233 27.09 -17.33 -13.37
C GLY A 233 26.15 -17.74 -14.50
N TYR A 234 25.89 -16.82 -15.42
CA TYR A 234 24.97 -17.00 -16.56
C TYR A 234 25.67 -16.68 -17.91
N GLY A 235 26.95 -17.07 -18.06
CA GLY A 235 27.73 -16.85 -19.29
C GLY A 235 28.42 -15.49 -19.36
N GLY A 236 28.38 -14.70 -18.29
CA GLY A 236 29.09 -13.44 -18.06
C GLY A 236 29.93 -13.55 -16.78
N PRO A 237 30.28 -12.42 -16.16
CA PRO A 237 30.89 -12.39 -14.84
C PRO A 237 30.03 -13.18 -13.84
N PRO A 238 30.66 -13.88 -12.89
CA PRO A 238 29.91 -14.62 -11.90
C PRO A 238 29.04 -13.68 -11.04
N VAL A 239 27.84 -14.13 -10.71
CA VAL A 239 26.91 -13.40 -9.83
C VAL A 239 27.42 -13.46 -8.39
N PHE A 240 27.92 -14.63 -7.98
CA PHE A 240 28.63 -14.83 -6.72
C PHE A 240 29.62 -15.99 -6.86
N GLU A 241 30.66 -15.95 -6.04
CA GLU A 241 31.74 -16.94 -6.01
C GLU A 241 32.04 -17.30 -4.56
N ASP A 242 32.48 -18.55 -4.37
CA ASP A 242 33.03 -19.07 -3.13
C ASP A 242 32.13 -18.92 -1.89
N VAL A 243 30.83 -19.06 -2.08
CA VAL A 243 29.85 -18.95 -0.98
C VAL A 243 29.80 -20.27 -0.22
N THR A 244 30.26 -20.24 1.04
CA THR A 244 30.26 -21.38 1.94
C THR A 244 29.45 -21.04 3.18
N PHE A 245 28.42 -21.83 3.46
CA PHE A 245 27.63 -21.75 4.69
C PHE A 245 26.94 -23.08 4.96
N ASP A 246 26.53 -23.25 6.19
CA ASP A 246 25.65 -24.33 6.62
C ASP A 246 24.38 -23.73 7.26
N LEU A 247 23.28 -24.47 7.17
CA LEU A 247 22.00 -24.11 7.77
C LEU A 247 21.47 -25.29 8.57
N GLY A 248 21.43 -25.11 9.87
CA GLY A 248 20.95 -26.10 10.82
C GLY A 248 19.42 -26.15 10.92
N ARG A 249 18.93 -27.21 11.54
CA ARG A 249 17.52 -27.40 11.80
C ARG A 249 16.98 -26.28 12.73
N GLY A 250 15.95 -25.55 12.26
CA GLY A 250 15.33 -24.45 13.02
C GLY A 250 16.03 -23.10 12.85
N GLU A 251 17.17 -23.06 12.17
CA GLU A 251 17.81 -21.79 11.80
C GLU A 251 17.06 -21.08 10.68
N ARG A 252 17.24 -19.77 10.62
CA ARG A 252 16.63 -18.89 9.62
C ARG A 252 17.71 -18.04 9.00
N LEU A 253 17.89 -18.16 7.69
CA LEU A 253 18.87 -17.39 6.92
C LEU A 253 18.12 -16.30 6.13
N LEU A 254 18.55 -15.06 6.28
CA LEU A 254 18.08 -13.95 5.47
C LEU A 254 19.13 -13.62 4.41
N VAL A 255 18.73 -13.62 3.15
CA VAL A 255 19.57 -13.19 2.02
C VAL A 255 19.11 -11.81 1.58
N LEU A 256 20.01 -10.84 1.58
CA LEU A 256 19.76 -9.46 1.17
C LEU A 256 20.64 -9.09 -0.02
N GLY A 257 20.12 -8.25 -0.89
CA GLY A 257 20.84 -7.71 -2.04
C GLY A 257 20.05 -6.61 -2.73
N LEU A 258 20.76 -5.73 -3.44
CA LEU A 258 20.15 -4.74 -4.29
C LEU A 258 19.52 -5.40 -5.52
N ASN A 259 18.59 -4.71 -6.19
CA ASN A 259 18.00 -5.18 -7.43
C ASN A 259 19.08 -5.40 -8.49
N GLY A 260 19.15 -6.62 -9.04
CA GLY A 260 20.16 -7.02 -10.01
C GLY A 260 21.47 -7.53 -9.39
N ALA A 261 21.53 -7.71 -8.08
CA ALA A 261 22.70 -8.31 -7.40
C ALA A 261 22.76 -9.84 -7.57
N GLY A 262 21.68 -10.47 -8.08
CA GLY A 262 21.61 -11.92 -8.23
C GLY A 262 20.99 -12.41 -9.52
#